data_a640d045ccc4ad4d1d4aa8c7bae4104f
#
_entry.id   a640d045ccc4ad4d1d4aa8c7bae4104f
#
_cell.length_a   1.000
_cell.length_b   1.000
_cell.length_c   1.000
_cell.angle_alpha   90.00
_cell.angle_beta   90.00
_cell.angle_gamma   90.00
#
_symmetry.space_group_name_H-M   'P 1'
#
loop_
_entity.id
_entity.type
_entity.pdbx_description
1 polymer ?
#
loop_
_entity_poly.entity_id
_entity_poly.type
_entity_poly.pdbx_seq_one_letter_code
_entity_poly.pdbx_strand_id
1 'polypeptide(L)'
;IYVNDRAKMRARILSASAGAGKTYALAYKFVHNVIKHYPDKPYLYRAILAVTFTNKATEEMKRRILNELHTLITEPDKSNYMKDLLEELPLKKEQIIERAERIQTSILHDYSRFTILTIDKFFQRILRAFIKELSLDINFNLELENSSILSMGTDSLIDQIPHDEKLQQWMMEFTQERINDNEGWDIRKNLNELGNEIFDEDNLQTILNPIPKEELIKVIGAVEKKIEDITAPFQTLGKKAMDIVNGSAFGVEHFKGGNSGGIIKYFIAAAEGEFIALNDKYRELTLTSDGWASSSVKKGQLPELKAVAEQLYPILAQMCNIYDDNIDNLKLINTLPYIKRTFRSYALLKDIYDKVEEVSSQEGVMLLDQTKSILSRFVSGNDAPFIYEKVGNYFDKFMIDEFQDTSL
;
A
#
# COMPACT_ATOMS: atom_id res chain seq x y z
N ILE A 1 -29.15 12.15 -1.56
CA ILE A 1 -30.05 11.53 -0.56
C ILE A 1 -30.47 10.18 -1.14
N TYR A 2 -29.85 9.09 -0.68
CA TYR A 2 -30.34 7.74 -0.96
C TYR A 2 -31.08 7.26 0.28
N VAL A 3 -32.38 7.03 0.16
CA VAL A 3 -33.19 6.34 1.17
C VAL A 3 -33.35 4.92 0.70
N ASN A 4 -32.69 3.96 1.35
CA ASN A 4 -32.91 2.56 1.09
C ASN A 4 -33.91 2.03 2.12
N ASP A 5 -35.10 1.73 1.68
CA ASP A 5 -36.26 1.34 2.50
C ASP A 5 -36.26 -0.18 2.69
N ARG A 6 -35.24 -0.70 3.41
CA ARG A 6 -35.28 -2.04 3.99
C ARG A 6 -35.13 -1.94 5.50
N ALA A 7 -36.25 -2.10 6.19
CA ALA A 7 -36.40 -2.25 7.64
C ALA A 7 -35.74 -1.15 8.52
N LYS A 8 -36.44 -0.04 8.72
CA LYS A 8 -36.23 0.95 9.82
C LYS A 8 -34.88 1.63 10.00
N MET A 9 -33.83 1.34 9.27
CA MET A 9 -32.60 2.10 9.30
C MET A 9 -32.67 3.27 8.32
N ARG A 10 -32.74 4.51 8.82
CA ARG A 10 -32.65 5.72 8.02
C ARG A 10 -31.20 6.19 8.00
N ALA A 11 -30.48 5.98 6.91
CA ALA A 11 -29.17 6.57 6.67
C ALA A 11 -29.35 7.92 5.98
N ARG A 12 -28.61 8.95 6.43
CA ARG A 12 -28.52 10.26 5.79
C ARG A 12 -27.06 10.59 5.50
N ILE A 13 -26.73 10.71 4.23
CA ILE A 13 -25.39 11.07 3.78
C ILE A 13 -25.39 12.57 3.49
N LEU A 14 -24.42 13.30 4.05
CA LEU A 14 -24.17 14.73 3.81
C LEU A 14 -22.91 14.84 2.97
N SER A 15 -23.03 15.24 1.71
CA SER A 15 -21.88 15.55 0.85
C SER A 15 -21.58 17.05 0.93
N ALA A 16 -20.35 17.38 1.28
CA ALA A 16 -19.89 18.76 1.38
C ALA A 16 -18.39 18.86 1.13
N SER A 17 -17.93 19.94 0.51
CA SER A 17 -16.52 20.25 0.32
C SER A 17 -15.81 20.54 1.65
N ALA A 18 -14.48 20.54 1.64
CA ALA A 18 -13.70 20.94 2.81
C ALA A 18 -14.07 22.38 3.24
N GLY A 19 -14.23 22.59 4.56
CA GLY A 19 -14.65 23.89 5.11
C GLY A 19 -16.14 24.23 4.99
N ALA A 20 -16.97 23.40 4.36
CA ALA A 20 -18.40 23.67 4.14
C ALA A 20 -19.30 23.40 5.38
N GLY A 21 -18.73 23.27 6.58
CA GLY A 21 -19.48 23.14 7.82
C GLY A 21 -19.98 21.72 8.14
N LYS A 22 -19.31 20.66 7.65
CA LYS A 22 -19.66 19.26 7.98
C LYS A 22 -19.78 19.01 9.49
N THR A 23 -18.76 19.37 10.24
CA THR A 23 -18.71 19.22 11.71
C THR A 23 -19.76 20.07 12.39
N TYR A 24 -20.09 21.25 11.83
CA TYR A 24 -21.19 22.09 12.30
C TYR A 24 -22.54 21.36 12.14
N ALA A 25 -22.80 20.78 10.99
CA ALA A 25 -24.02 20.05 10.71
C ALA A 25 -24.18 18.80 11.61
N LEU A 26 -23.09 18.09 11.88
CA LEU A 26 -23.10 16.94 12.79
C LEU A 26 -23.39 17.38 14.24
N ALA A 27 -22.72 18.43 14.72
CA ALA A 27 -22.97 18.98 16.05
C ALA A 27 -24.41 19.49 16.19
N TYR A 28 -24.93 20.18 15.17
CA TYR A 28 -26.35 20.59 15.13
C TYR A 28 -27.27 19.38 15.23
N LYS A 29 -27.04 18.34 14.44
CA LYS A 29 -27.87 17.12 14.47
C LYS A 29 -27.80 16.38 15.82
N PHE A 30 -26.66 16.43 16.49
CA PHE A 30 -26.55 15.93 17.85
C PHE A 30 -27.47 16.70 18.80
N VAL A 31 -27.33 18.04 18.85
CA VAL A 31 -28.16 18.93 19.72
C VAL A 31 -29.62 18.80 19.36
N HIS A 32 -29.98 18.83 18.09
CA HIS A 32 -31.36 18.65 17.63
C HIS A 32 -31.94 17.32 18.12
N ASN A 33 -31.21 16.20 18.04
CA ASN A 33 -31.72 14.90 18.46
C ASN A 33 -31.96 14.83 19.95
N VAL A 34 -31.04 15.34 20.76
CA VAL A 34 -31.21 15.28 22.23
C VAL A 34 -32.33 16.20 22.73
N ILE A 35 -32.49 17.39 22.14
CA ILE A 35 -33.57 18.32 22.44
C ILE A 35 -34.94 17.76 22.00
N LYS A 36 -35.01 17.22 20.79
CA LYS A 36 -36.23 16.66 20.20
C LYS A 36 -36.82 15.55 21.08
N HIS A 37 -35.99 14.63 21.53
CA HIS A 37 -36.47 13.44 22.27
C HIS A 37 -36.55 13.60 23.79
N TYR A 38 -36.20 14.76 24.32
CA TYR A 38 -36.43 15.10 25.69
C TYR A 38 -37.92 15.52 25.90
N PRO A 39 -38.65 15.12 26.95
CA PRO A 39 -38.20 14.33 28.12
C PRO A 39 -38.30 12.81 27.93
N ASP A 40 -38.83 12.28 26.83
CA ASP A 40 -39.07 10.84 26.65
C ASP A 40 -37.78 10.01 26.76
N LYS A 41 -36.67 10.56 26.24
CA LYS A 41 -35.31 9.95 26.31
C LYS A 41 -34.33 10.96 26.93
N PRO A 42 -34.33 11.24 28.22
CA PRO A 42 -33.52 12.29 28.85
C PRO A 42 -32.00 12.03 28.73
N TYR A 43 -31.60 10.77 28.59
CA TYR A 43 -30.21 10.33 28.46
C TYR A 43 -29.85 9.87 27.06
N LEU A 44 -30.56 10.36 26.04
CA LEU A 44 -30.29 9.96 24.64
C LEU A 44 -28.82 10.20 24.20
N TYR A 45 -28.15 11.22 24.78
CA TYR A 45 -26.74 11.48 24.50
C TYR A 45 -25.80 10.27 24.75
N ARG A 46 -26.21 9.35 25.66
CA ARG A 46 -25.47 8.10 25.94
C ARG A 46 -25.62 7.09 24.79
N ALA A 47 -26.74 7.16 24.07
CA ALA A 47 -27.08 6.26 22.98
C ALA A 47 -26.72 6.86 21.59
N ILE A 48 -26.02 7.97 21.55
CA ILE A 48 -25.46 8.55 20.33
C ILE A 48 -23.95 8.28 20.30
N LEU A 49 -23.49 7.57 19.28
CA LEU A 49 -22.07 7.43 18.96
C LEU A 49 -21.71 8.42 17.87
N ALA A 50 -20.80 9.34 18.16
CA ALA A 50 -20.18 10.18 17.13
C ALA A 50 -18.70 9.79 17.00
N VAL A 51 -18.27 9.50 15.76
CA VAL A 51 -16.89 9.14 15.46
C VAL A 51 -16.26 10.16 14.53
N THR A 52 -14.99 10.48 14.78
CA THR A 52 -14.17 11.40 14.00
C THR A 52 -12.84 10.72 13.68
N PHE A 53 -12.07 11.29 12.77
CA PHE A 53 -10.77 10.73 12.40
C PHE A 53 -9.65 11.12 13.38
N THR A 54 -9.68 12.33 13.96
CA THR A 54 -8.60 12.83 14.83
C THR A 54 -9.08 13.17 16.23
N ASN A 55 -8.17 13.08 17.22
CA ASN A 55 -8.45 13.54 18.59
C ASN A 55 -8.83 15.02 18.62
N LYS A 56 -8.18 15.87 17.80
CA LYS A 56 -8.49 17.29 17.69
C LYS A 56 -9.94 17.53 17.22
N ALA A 57 -10.38 16.80 16.20
CA ALA A 57 -11.77 16.87 15.70
C ALA A 57 -12.77 16.41 16.77
N THR A 58 -12.43 15.35 17.51
CA THR A 58 -13.23 14.86 18.65
C THR A 58 -13.43 15.94 19.72
N GLU A 59 -12.36 16.58 20.15
CA GLU A 59 -12.40 17.65 21.16
C GLU A 59 -13.14 18.88 20.66
N GLU A 60 -12.93 19.26 19.41
CA GLU A 60 -13.64 20.38 18.79
C GLU A 60 -15.15 20.12 18.74
N MET A 61 -15.56 18.91 18.33
CA MET A 61 -16.96 18.53 18.26
C MET A 61 -17.62 18.54 19.66
N LYS A 62 -16.96 17.97 20.69
CA LYS A 62 -17.42 18.01 22.09
C LYS A 62 -17.58 19.44 22.57
N ARG A 63 -16.56 20.27 22.36
CA ARG A 63 -16.58 21.67 22.78
C ARG A 63 -17.71 22.44 22.07
N ARG A 64 -17.88 22.23 20.76
CA ARG A 64 -18.93 22.88 19.99
C ARG A 64 -20.33 22.52 20.52
N ILE A 65 -20.61 21.26 20.75
CA ILE A 65 -21.91 20.81 21.29
C ILE A 65 -22.18 21.44 22.66
N LEU A 66 -21.20 21.42 23.57
CA LEU A 66 -21.36 21.99 24.89
C LEU A 66 -21.51 23.50 24.88
N ASN A 67 -20.73 24.21 24.03
CA ASN A 67 -20.83 25.64 23.87
C ASN A 67 -22.19 26.06 23.31
N GLU A 68 -22.70 25.33 22.30
CA GLU A 68 -24.01 25.64 21.73
C GLU A 68 -25.14 25.38 22.72
N LEU A 69 -25.08 24.30 23.50
CA LEU A 69 -26.04 24.09 24.60
C LEU A 69 -25.97 25.24 25.61
N HIS A 70 -24.77 25.68 25.97
CA HIS A 70 -24.55 26.81 26.87
C HIS A 70 -25.12 28.12 26.29
N THR A 71 -24.86 28.40 25.00
CA THR A 71 -25.38 29.60 24.32
C THR A 71 -26.91 29.58 24.24
N LEU A 72 -27.51 28.40 23.98
CA LEU A 72 -28.97 28.25 23.99
C LEU A 72 -29.59 28.60 25.35
N ILE A 73 -28.84 28.40 26.45
CA ILE A 73 -29.28 28.68 27.83
C ILE A 73 -29.09 30.16 28.20
N THR A 74 -27.87 30.67 27.94
CA THR A 74 -27.47 31.99 28.48
C THR A 74 -27.77 33.13 27.50
N GLU A 75 -27.62 32.91 26.21
CA GLU A 75 -27.77 33.91 25.15
C GLU A 75 -28.52 33.32 23.95
N PRO A 76 -29.78 32.88 24.12
CA PRO A 76 -30.50 32.09 23.10
C PRO A 76 -30.63 32.79 21.74
N ASP A 77 -30.66 34.11 21.71
CA ASP A 77 -30.78 34.90 20.47
C ASP A 77 -29.44 34.98 19.69
N LYS A 78 -28.32 34.63 20.34
CA LYS A 78 -27.01 34.54 19.70
C LYS A 78 -26.68 33.12 19.24
N SER A 79 -27.47 32.12 19.61
CA SER A 79 -27.23 30.75 19.19
C SER A 79 -27.49 30.57 17.71
N ASN A 80 -26.51 29.96 17.03
CA ASN A 80 -26.66 29.61 15.62
C ASN A 80 -27.73 28.54 15.37
N TYR A 81 -28.11 27.78 16.41
CA TYR A 81 -29.05 26.66 16.32
C TYR A 81 -30.49 27.02 16.70
N MET A 82 -30.71 28.13 17.42
CA MET A 82 -32.03 28.45 17.95
C MET A 82 -33.08 28.59 16.81
N LYS A 83 -32.75 29.30 15.76
CA LYS A 83 -33.66 29.52 14.61
C LYS A 83 -34.06 28.18 13.99
N ASP A 84 -33.07 27.35 13.66
CA ASP A 84 -33.30 26.07 12.98
C ASP A 84 -34.08 25.10 13.91
N LEU A 85 -33.82 25.12 15.21
CA LEU A 85 -34.56 24.33 16.21
C LEU A 85 -36.02 24.73 16.31
N LEU A 86 -36.32 26.04 16.26
CA LEU A 86 -37.69 26.55 16.27
C LEU A 86 -38.45 26.22 15.00
N GLU A 87 -37.74 26.19 13.85
CA GLU A 87 -38.34 25.80 12.59
C GLU A 87 -38.57 24.31 12.41
N GLU A 88 -37.60 23.47 12.92
CA GLU A 88 -37.67 22.01 12.78
C GLU A 88 -38.47 21.30 13.90
N LEU A 89 -38.61 21.91 15.06
CA LEU A 89 -39.27 21.29 16.22
C LEU A 89 -40.53 22.01 16.64
N PRO A 90 -41.61 21.30 16.99
CA PRO A 90 -42.85 21.91 17.53
C PRO A 90 -42.66 22.35 18.98
N LEU A 91 -41.66 23.16 19.27
CA LEU A 91 -41.29 23.60 20.62
C LEU A 91 -41.23 25.13 20.67
N LYS A 92 -41.56 25.68 21.83
CA LYS A 92 -41.35 27.11 22.11
C LYS A 92 -39.93 27.36 22.60
N LYS A 93 -39.46 28.59 22.46
CA LYS A 93 -38.10 29.01 22.84
C LYS A 93 -37.78 28.63 24.30
N GLU A 94 -38.69 28.86 25.21
CA GLU A 94 -38.56 28.55 26.65
C GLU A 94 -38.37 27.05 26.88
N GLN A 95 -39.06 26.22 26.11
CA GLN A 95 -38.96 24.77 26.21
C GLN A 95 -37.61 24.27 25.68
N ILE A 96 -37.06 24.92 24.63
CA ILE A 96 -35.72 24.59 24.08
C ILE A 96 -34.67 24.94 25.14
N ILE A 97 -34.75 26.09 25.77
CA ILE A 97 -33.84 26.54 26.84
C ILE A 97 -33.87 25.56 28.05
N GLU A 98 -35.02 25.23 28.55
CA GLU A 98 -35.17 24.30 29.66
C GLU A 98 -34.57 22.91 29.33
N ARG A 99 -34.85 22.39 28.12
CA ARG A 99 -34.30 21.11 27.67
C ARG A 99 -32.78 21.17 27.52
N ALA A 100 -32.24 22.24 26.94
CA ALA A 100 -30.81 22.44 26.80
C ALA A 100 -30.09 22.45 28.15
N GLU A 101 -30.67 23.14 29.17
CA GLU A 101 -30.14 23.20 30.55
C GLU A 101 -30.09 21.81 31.20
N ARG A 102 -31.19 21.07 31.14
CA ARG A 102 -31.27 19.71 31.69
C ARG A 102 -30.28 18.74 31.00
N ILE A 103 -30.18 18.83 29.68
CA ILE A 103 -29.27 17.98 28.89
C ILE A 103 -27.83 18.33 29.19
N GLN A 104 -27.44 19.62 29.17
CA GLN A 104 -26.08 20.05 29.48
C GLN A 104 -25.67 19.60 30.90
N THR A 105 -26.51 19.80 31.89
CA THR A 105 -26.28 19.33 33.27
C THR A 105 -26.06 17.82 33.29
N SER A 106 -26.91 17.05 32.61
CA SER A 106 -26.78 15.59 32.56
C SER A 106 -25.49 15.14 31.89
N ILE A 107 -25.07 15.78 30.78
CA ILE A 107 -23.82 15.48 30.11
C ILE A 107 -22.63 15.78 31.02
N LEU A 108 -22.61 16.93 31.69
CA LEU A 108 -21.51 17.31 32.59
C LEU A 108 -21.36 16.39 33.79
N HIS A 109 -22.49 15.90 34.36
CA HIS A 109 -22.46 14.93 35.44
C HIS A 109 -22.06 13.52 35.06
N ASP A 110 -22.22 13.17 33.77
CA ASP A 110 -21.90 11.83 33.24
C ASP A 110 -21.11 11.90 31.96
N TYR A 111 -20.05 12.70 31.99
CA TYR A 111 -19.24 13.05 30.85
C TYR A 111 -18.58 11.83 30.14
N SER A 112 -18.28 10.78 30.90
CA SER A 112 -17.72 9.53 30.42
C SER A 112 -18.63 8.80 29.41
N ARG A 113 -19.94 9.02 29.49
CA ARG A 113 -20.93 8.44 28.57
C ARG A 113 -21.32 9.38 27.43
N PHE A 114 -20.73 10.55 27.34
CA PHE A 114 -20.82 11.43 26.18
C PHE A 114 -19.86 10.93 25.10
N THR A 115 -20.36 9.99 24.28
CA THR A 115 -19.54 9.15 23.42
C THR A 115 -19.27 9.83 22.09
N ILE A 116 -18.27 10.71 22.08
CA ILE A 116 -17.64 11.27 20.88
C ILE A 116 -16.17 10.89 20.94
N LEU A 117 -15.68 10.11 19.96
CA LEU A 117 -14.34 9.53 20.00
C LEU A 117 -13.81 9.28 18.58
N THR A 118 -12.53 8.99 18.46
CA THR A 118 -11.97 8.60 17.18
C THR A 118 -12.40 7.18 16.82
N ILE A 119 -12.36 6.86 15.50
CA ILE A 119 -12.64 5.51 14.99
C ILE A 119 -11.78 4.48 15.74
N ASP A 120 -10.49 4.76 15.92
CA ASP A 120 -9.57 3.87 16.61
C ASP A 120 -9.94 3.62 18.07
N LYS A 121 -10.31 4.66 18.81
CA LYS A 121 -10.79 4.51 20.20
C LYS A 121 -12.10 3.70 20.28
N PHE A 122 -12.92 3.78 19.24
CA PHE A 122 -14.12 2.95 19.16
C PHE A 122 -13.75 1.47 18.96
N PHE A 123 -12.85 1.17 18.02
CA PHE A 123 -12.36 -0.20 17.83
C PHE A 123 -11.65 -0.75 19.06
N GLN A 124 -10.82 0.04 19.74
CA GLN A 124 -10.21 -0.35 21.01
C GLN A 124 -11.25 -0.74 22.07
N ARG A 125 -12.34 0.04 22.15
CA ARG A 125 -13.43 -0.26 23.09
C ARG A 125 -14.12 -1.57 22.74
N ILE A 126 -14.30 -1.87 21.46
CA ILE A 126 -14.85 -3.14 21.00
C ILE A 126 -13.88 -4.26 21.36
N LEU A 127 -12.60 -4.17 21.02
CA LEU A 127 -11.59 -5.19 21.35
C LEU A 127 -11.54 -5.50 22.84
N ARG A 128 -11.57 -4.47 23.69
CA ARG A 128 -11.60 -4.67 25.14
C ARG A 128 -12.84 -5.42 25.62
N ALA A 129 -13.97 -5.31 24.93
CA ALA A 129 -15.17 -6.07 25.23
C ALA A 129 -15.03 -7.57 24.86
N PHE A 130 -14.13 -7.88 23.92
CA PHE A 130 -13.91 -9.23 23.39
C PHE A 130 -12.54 -9.84 23.77
N ILE A 131 -11.82 -9.26 24.71
CA ILE A 131 -10.48 -9.71 25.14
C ILE A 131 -10.45 -11.22 25.40
N LYS A 132 -11.42 -11.75 26.14
CA LYS A 132 -11.48 -13.16 26.51
C LYS A 132 -11.73 -14.07 25.31
N GLU A 133 -12.62 -13.66 24.43
CA GLU A 133 -13.02 -14.40 23.23
C GLU A 133 -11.89 -14.41 22.17
N LEU A 134 -11.13 -13.35 22.14
CA LEU A 134 -9.98 -13.20 21.26
C LEU A 134 -8.71 -13.84 21.81
N SER A 135 -8.78 -14.40 23.04
CA SER A 135 -7.62 -14.97 23.75
C SER A 135 -6.46 -13.97 23.91
N LEU A 136 -6.80 -12.67 24.05
CA LEU A 136 -5.83 -11.61 24.26
C LEU A 136 -5.49 -11.49 25.74
N ASP A 137 -4.29 -11.00 26.06
CA ASP A 137 -3.93 -10.67 27.43
C ASP A 137 -4.82 -9.53 27.96
N ILE A 138 -5.30 -9.66 29.19
CA ILE A 138 -6.20 -8.67 29.82
C ILE A 138 -5.49 -7.32 30.00
N ASN A 139 -4.18 -7.34 30.14
CA ASN A 139 -3.35 -6.16 30.41
C ASN A 139 -2.61 -5.60 29.20
N PHE A 140 -3.02 -5.96 27.96
CA PHE A 140 -2.33 -5.41 26.80
C PHE A 140 -2.41 -3.88 26.75
N ASN A 141 -1.29 -3.26 26.46
CA ASN A 141 -1.20 -1.85 26.14
C ASN A 141 -1.37 -1.69 24.62
N LEU A 142 -2.10 -0.68 24.21
CA LEU A 142 -2.20 -0.34 22.80
C LEU A 142 -1.07 0.62 22.47
N GLU A 143 -0.18 0.19 21.56
CA GLU A 143 0.88 1.06 21.03
C GLU A 143 0.35 1.77 19.79
N LEU A 144 0.49 3.09 19.80
CA LEU A 144 0.06 3.95 18.69
C LEU A 144 1.19 4.18 17.68
N GLU A 145 2.44 3.95 18.08
CA GLU A 145 3.61 4.12 17.25
C GLU A 145 4.22 2.76 16.90
N ASN A 146 3.94 2.30 15.69
CA ASN A 146 4.47 1.05 15.17
C ASN A 146 6.00 1.02 15.13
N SER A 147 6.64 2.19 15.02
CA SER A 147 8.09 2.35 14.88
C SER A 147 8.90 1.77 16.04
N SER A 148 8.40 1.88 17.27
CA SER A 148 9.08 1.36 18.46
C SER A 148 9.12 -0.18 18.44
N ILE A 149 7.98 -0.81 18.26
CA ILE A 149 7.85 -2.29 18.22
C ILE A 149 8.54 -2.86 16.98
N LEU A 150 8.44 -2.18 15.83
CA LEU A 150 9.15 -2.58 14.62
C LEU A 150 10.67 -2.57 14.85
N SER A 151 11.21 -1.53 15.48
CA SER A 151 12.64 -1.46 15.79
C SER A 151 13.07 -2.59 16.72
N MET A 152 12.28 -2.89 17.75
CA MET A 152 12.57 -4.01 18.67
C MET A 152 12.49 -5.36 17.94
N GLY A 153 11.49 -5.57 17.08
CA GLY A 153 11.36 -6.79 16.26
C GLY A 153 12.54 -6.94 15.29
N THR A 154 12.94 -5.84 14.65
CA THR A 154 14.10 -5.80 13.76
C THR A 154 15.40 -6.14 14.50
N ASP A 155 15.59 -5.58 15.71
CA ASP A 155 16.74 -5.89 16.55
C ASP A 155 16.76 -7.36 16.93
N SER A 156 15.61 -7.92 17.33
CA SER A 156 15.48 -9.35 17.62
C SER A 156 15.79 -10.26 16.41
N LEU A 157 15.42 -9.82 15.18
CA LEU A 157 15.77 -10.52 13.96
C LEU A 157 17.28 -10.49 13.69
N ILE A 158 17.90 -9.31 13.88
CA ILE A 158 19.36 -9.14 13.73
C ILE A 158 20.11 -10.01 14.73
N ASP A 159 19.68 -10.08 15.98
CA ASP A 159 20.28 -10.89 17.03
C ASP A 159 20.17 -12.40 16.72
N GLN A 160 19.22 -12.83 15.91
CA GLN A 160 19.08 -14.22 15.46
C GLN A 160 20.08 -14.59 14.36
N ILE A 161 20.57 -13.64 13.56
CA ILE A 161 21.44 -13.89 12.39
C ILE A 161 22.65 -14.80 12.73
N PRO A 162 23.40 -14.59 13.84
CA PRO A 162 24.54 -15.43 14.17
C PRO A 162 24.18 -16.89 14.51
N HIS A 163 22.91 -17.16 14.80
CA HIS A 163 22.41 -18.45 15.26
C HIS A 163 21.64 -19.24 14.20
N ASP A 164 21.43 -18.65 13.02
CA ASP A 164 20.68 -19.24 11.89
C ASP A 164 21.46 -19.07 10.59
N GLU A 165 22.15 -20.14 10.15
CA GLU A 165 22.99 -20.12 8.94
C GLU A 165 22.20 -19.74 7.68
N LYS A 166 20.94 -20.18 7.56
CA LYS A 166 20.10 -19.85 6.41
C LYS A 166 19.72 -18.36 6.39
N LEU A 167 19.34 -17.83 7.55
CA LEU A 167 19.05 -16.42 7.70
C LEU A 167 20.30 -15.58 7.45
N GLN A 168 21.45 -15.99 7.97
CA GLN A 168 22.73 -15.32 7.74
C GLN A 168 23.05 -15.21 6.25
N GLN A 169 22.97 -16.32 5.52
CA GLN A 169 23.21 -16.31 4.07
C GLN A 169 22.23 -15.39 3.34
N TRP A 170 20.94 -15.47 3.69
CA TRP A 170 19.90 -14.63 3.08
C TRP A 170 20.15 -13.14 3.32
N MET A 171 20.53 -12.77 4.55
CA MET A 171 20.85 -11.40 4.92
C MET A 171 22.13 -10.88 4.25
N MET A 172 23.13 -11.71 4.06
CA MET A 172 24.33 -11.34 3.30
C MET A 172 23.99 -11.03 1.85
N GLU A 173 23.20 -11.87 1.20
CA GLU A 173 22.77 -11.69 -0.19
C GLU A 173 21.87 -10.46 -0.33
N PHE A 174 20.92 -10.25 0.60
CA PHE A 174 20.08 -9.06 0.66
C PHE A 174 20.91 -7.78 0.81
N THR A 175 21.88 -7.78 1.73
CA THR A 175 22.74 -6.61 1.95
C THR A 175 23.60 -6.30 0.72
N GLN A 176 24.12 -7.34 0.06
CA GLN A 176 24.91 -7.18 -1.17
C GLN A 176 24.10 -6.57 -2.30
N GLU A 177 22.82 -6.96 -2.44
CA GLU A 177 21.92 -6.38 -3.43
C GLU A 177 21.67 -4.89 -3.12
N ARG A 178 21.41 -4.54 -1.87
CA ARG A 178 21.20 -3.13 -1.46
C ARG A 178 22.43 -2.25 -1.72
N ILE A 179 23.63 -2.78 -1.45
CA ILE A 179 24.89 -2.08 -1.76
C ILE A 179 25.02 -1.85 -3.27
N ASN A 180 24.74 -2.86 -4.09
CA ASN A 180 24.82 -2.77 -5.54
C ASN A 180 23.83 -1.74 -6.12
N ASP A 181 22.68 -1.57 -5.45
CA ASP A 181 21.63 -0.60 -5.80
C ASP A 181 21.88 0.82 -5.22
N ASN A 182 23.01 1.05 -4.56
CA ASN A 182 23.36 2.30 -3.86
C ASN A 182 22.38 2.68 -2.72
N GLU A 183 21.69 1.72 -2.11
CA GLU A 183 20.72 1.95 -1.03
C GLU A 183 21.35 1.90 0.37
N GLY A 184 22.67 1.72 0.44
CA GLY A 184 23.44 1.71 1.68
C GLY A 184 23.53 0.33 2.34
N TRP A 185 24.47 0.22 3.28
CA TRP A 185 24.84 -1.04 3.98
C TRP A 185 24.20 -1.19 5.36
N ASP A 186 23.46 -0.19 5.83
CA ASP A 186 22.82 -0.22 7.16
C ASP A 186 21.62 -1.19 7.16
N ILE A 187 21.91 -2.43 7.60
CA ILE A 187 20.92 -3.52 7.64
C ILE A 187 19.72 -3.12 8.51
N ARG A 188 19.94 -2.51 9.69
CA ARG A 188 18.87 -2.11 10.60
C ARG A 188 17.93 -1.11 9.93
N LYS A 189 18.48 -0.09 9.31
CA LYS A 189 17.71 0.92 8.58
C LYS A 189 16.91 0.29 7.45
N ASN A 190 17.55 -0.55 6.64
CA ASN A 190 16.92 -1.21 5.51
C ASN A 190 15.77 -2.15 5.95
N LEU A 191 15.95 -2.89 7.06
CA LEU A 191 14.92 -3.76 7.62
C LEU A 191 13.77 -2.96 8.23
N ASN A 192 14.02 -1.84 8.89
CA ASN A 192 12.98 -0.97 9.42
C ASN A 192 12.17 -0.32 8.29
N GLU A 193 12.82 0.13 7.22
CA GLU A 193 12.13 0.67 6.05
C GLU A 193 11.23 -0.38 5.40
N LEU A 194 11.78 -1.59 5.18
CA LEU A 194 11.04 -2.73 4.66
C LEU A 194 9.90 -3.15 5.60
N GLY A 195 10.17 -3.16 6.90
CA GLY A 195 9.23 -3.60 7.93
C GLY A 195 7.98 -2.74 8.05
N ASN A 196 7.98 -1.50 7.56
CA ASN A 196 6.77 -0.69 7.52
C ASN A 196 5.69 -1.31 6.62
N GLU A 197 6.08 -2.10 5.62
CA GLU A 197 5.16 -2.80 4.73
C GLU A 197 4.31 -3.87 5.44
N ILE A 198 4.73 -4.35 6.64
CA ILE A 198 3.94 -5.34 7.39
C ILE A 198 2.65 -4.75 7.99
N PHE A 199 2.56 -3.43 8.08
CA PHE A 199 1.38 -2.73 8.60
C PHE A 199 0.37 -2.37 7.51
N ASP A 200 0.71 -2.59 6.24
CA ASP A 200 -0.22 -2.42 5.14
C ASP A 200 -1.16 -3.64 5.03
N GLU A 201 -2.47 -3.37 5.08
CA GLU A 201 -3.50 -4.42 5.01
C GLU A 201 -3.44 -5.22 3.70
N ASP A 202 -3.05 -4.57 2.59
CA ASP A 202 -2.93 -5.22 1.27
C ASP A 202 -1.80 -6.26 1.26
N ASN A 203 -0.74 -6.04 2.05
CA ASN A 203 0.39 -6.96 2.16
C ASN A 203 0.14 -8.12 3.13
N LEU A 204 -0.79 -7.97 4.08
CA LEU A 204 -0.98 -8.90 5.19
C LEU A 204 -1.28 -10.33 4.73
N GLN A 205 -2.15 -10.52 3.73
CA GLN A 205 -2.48 -11.87 3.22
C GLN A 205 -1.25 -12.56 2.63
N THR A 206 -0.41 -11.79 1.96
CA THR A 206 0.83 -12.23 1.34
C THR A 206 1.88 -12.60 2.39
N ILE A 207 1.96 -11.82 3.47
CA ILE A 207 2.88 -12.04 4.59
C ILE A 207 2.47 -13.27 5.41
N LEU A 208 1.17 -13.47 5.64
CA LEU A 208 0.66 -14.63 6.39
C LEU A 208 0.77 -15.95 5.62
N ASN A 209 0.74 -15.90 4.28
CA ASN A 209 0.86 -17.07 3.41
C ASN A 209 2.06 -16.93 2.46
N PRO A 210 3.30 -16.83 2.97
CA PRO A 210 4.47 -16.58 2.15
C PRO A 210 4.83 -17.78 1.30
N ILE A 211 5.41 -17.52 0.14
CA ILE A 211 6.10 -18.56 -0.63
C ILE A 211 7.41 -18.91 0.12
N PRO A 212 7.69 -20.18 0.40
CA PRO A 212 8.92 -20.59 1.07
C PRO A 212 10.18 -20.09 0.35
N LYS A 213 11.19 -19.66 1.09
CA LYS A 213 12.45 -19.11 0.54
C LYS A 213 13.11 -20.04 -0.48
N GLU A 214 13.12 -21.35 -0.16
CA GLU A 214 13.68 -22.38 -1.05
C GLU A 214 12.91 -22.52 -2.36
N GLU A 215 11.60 -22.33 -2.32
CA GLU A 215 10.76 -22.34 -3.53
C GLU A 215 10.97 -21.10 -4.37
N LEU A 216 11.08 -19.94 -3.74
CA LEU A 216 11.42 -18.67 -4.43
C LEU A 216 12.75 -18.78 -5.17
N ILE A 217 13.82 -19.27 -4.52
CA ILE A 217 15.14 -19.49 -5.14
C ILE A 217 14.99 -20.43 -6.34
N LYS A 218 14.27 -21.54 -6.17
CA LYS A 218 14.08 -22.54 -7.22
C LYS A 218 13.33 -21.96 -8.44
N VAL A 219 12.27 -21.22 -8.20
CA VAL A 219 11.47 -20.58 -9.27
C VAL A 219 12.31 -19.54 -10.00
N ILE A 220 13.00 -18.65 -9.28
CA ILE A 220 13.85 -17.64 -9.88
C ILE A 220 15.00 -18.26 -10.68
N GLY A 221 15.68 -19.26 -10.13
CA GLY A 221 16.72 -19.98 -10.82
C GLY A 221 16.25 -20.68 -12.11
N ALA A 222 15.03 -21.23 -12.11
CA ALA A 222 14.43 -21.81 -13.30
C ALA A 222 14.13 -20.75 -14.37
N VAL A 223 13.65 -19.57 -13.96
CA VAL A 223 13.39 -18.43 -14.84
C VAL A 223 14.70 -17.87 -15.40
N GLU A 224 15.74 -17.71 -14.57
CA GLU A 224 17.07 -17.27 -15.00
C GLU A 224 17.63 -18.20 -16.07
N LYS A 225 17.61 -19.51 -15.81
CA LYS A 225 18.07 -20.49 -16.77
C LYS A 225 17.33 -20.42 -18.11
N LYS A 226 16.00 -20.28 -18.05
CA LYS A 226 15.19 -20.12 -19.26
C LYS A 226 15.58 -18.87 -20.05
N ILE A 227 15.84 -17.76 -19.37
CA ILE A 227 16.26 -16.50 -20.01
C ILE A 227 17.68 -16.66 -20.58
N GLU A 228 18.60 -17.28 -19.84
CA GLU A 228 19.94 -17.56 -20.29
C GLU A 228 19.95 -18.43 -21.55
N ASP A 229 19.14 -19.50 -21.58
CA ASP A 229 18.96 -20.37 -22.74
C ASP A 229 18.52 -19.60 -24.01
N ILE A 230 17.79 -18.49 -23.85
CA ILE A 230 17.34 -17.61 -24.95
C ILE A 230 18.41 -16.57 -25.30
N THR A 231 18.99 -15.91 -24.30
CA THR A 231 19.84 -14.72 -24.51
C THR A 231 21.31 -15.07 -24.82
N ALA A 232 21.84 -16.17 -24.28
CA ALA A 232 23.22 -16.56 -24.45
C ALA A 232 23.56 -16.88 -25.94
N PRO A 233 22.74 -17.63 -26.72
CA PRO A 233 22.96 -17.83 -28.14
C PRO A 233 22.98 -16.50 -28.92
N PHE A 234 22.06 -15.57 -28.58
CA PHE A 234 21.97 -14.25 -29.20
C PHE A 234 23.26 -13.44 -28.94
N GLN A 235 23.73 -13.40 -27.69
CA GLN A 235 24.96 -12.73 -27.29
C GLN A 235 26.19 -13.35 -27.99
N THR A 236 26.22 -14.67 -28.08
CA THR A 236 27.34 -15.39 -28.77
C THR A 236 27.41 -15.01 -30.23
N LEU A 237 26.27 -14.89 -30.91
CA LEU A 237 26.21 -14.42 -32.30
C LEU A 237 26.65 -12.96 -32.41
N GLY A 238 26.25 -12.09 -31.48
CA GLY A 238 26.72 -10.71 -31.40
C GLY A 238 28.26 -10.61 -31.28
N LYS A 239 28.85 -11.40 -30.36
CA LYS A 239 30.31 -11.48 -30.19
C LYS A 239 30.99 -11.96 -31.47
N LYS A 240 30.48 -13.05 -32.09
CA LYS A 240 31.00 -13.57 -33.35
C LYS A 240 30.93 -12.54 -34.47
N ALA A 241 29.86 -11.78 -34.59
CA ALA A 241 29.73 -10.71 -35.56
C ALA A 241 30.80 -9.61 -35.33
N MET A 242 31.00 -9.23 -34.05
CA MET A 242 32.01 -8.23 -33.70
C MET A 242 33.45 -8.72 -33.97
N ASP A 243 33.74 -10.00 -33.73
CA ASP A 243 35.05 -10.59 -34.07
C ASP A 243 35.34 -10.49 -35.59
N ILE A 244 34.33 -10.74 -36.44
CA ILE A 244 34.47 -10.60 -37.90
C ILE A 244 34.70 -9.12 -38.26
N VAL A 245 33.95 -8.18 -37.68
CA VAL A 245 34.12 -6.75 -37.93
C VAL A 245 35.50 -6.28 -37.49
N ASN A 246 35.95 -6.64 -36.30
CA ASN A 246 37.23 -6.25 -35.72
C ASN A 246 38.42 -6.89 -36.46
N GLY A 247 38.24 -8.08 -37.04
CA GLY A 247 39.22 -8.77 -37.86
C GLY A 247 39.29 -8.22 -39.29
N SER A 248 38.37 -7.34 -39.69
CA SER A 248 38.34 -6.72 -41.01
C SER A 248 39.12 -5.40 -41.07
N ALA A 249 39.36 -4.88 -42.27
CA ALA A 249 39.97 -3.57 -42.48
C ALA A 249 38.93 -2.42 -42.34
N PHE A 250 37.69 -2.71 -41.90
CA PHE A 250 36.58 -1.76 -41.90
C PHE A 250 36.16 -1.42 -40.48
N GLY A 251 36.10 -0.12 -40.15
CA GLY A 251 35.52 0.38 -38.92
C GLY A 251 33.99 0.54 -39.02
N VAL A 252 33.35 0.86 -37.90
CA VAL A 252 31.87 1.04 -37.74
C VAL A 252 31.31 2.01 -38.81
N GLU A 253 32.04 3.05 -39.12
CA GLU A 253 31.68 4.10 -40.10
C GLU A 253 31.51 3.60 -41.54
N HIS A 254 32.13 2.47 -41.89
CA HIS A 254 32.05 1.88 -43.21
C HIS A 254 30.78 1.06 -43.46
N PHE A 255 30.08 0.67 -42.38
CA PHE A 255 28.85 -0.12 -42.46
C PHE A 255 27.60 0.78 -42.47
N LYS A 256 26.48 0.26 -42.99
CA LYS A 256 25.19 0.96 -43.10
C LYS A 256 24.75 1.54 -41.78
N GLY A 257 24.52 2.85 -41.75
CA GLY A 257 24.13 3.63 -40.58
C GLY A 257 25.31 4.22 -39.80
N GLY A 258 26.54 3.85 -40.11
CA GLY A 258 27.75 4.47 -39.54
C GLY A 258 27.78 4.61 -38.03
N ASN A 259 28.44 5.66 -37.52
CA ASN A 259 28.61 5.91 -36.08
C ASN A 259 27.32 6.31 -35.35
N SER A 260 26.26 6.72 -36.06
CA SER A 260 25.06 7.30 -35.45
C SER A 260 23.92 6.32 -35.15
N GLY A 261 24.13 5.01 -35.22
CA GLY A 261 23.09 4.02 -34.89
C GLY A 261 22.93 2.93 -35.95
N GLY A 262 24.03 2.55 -36.58
CA GLY A 262 24.05 1.56 -37.65
C GLY A 262 23.93 0.11 -37.18
N ILE A 263 24.03 -0.80 -38.16
CA ILE A 263 23.95 -2.25 -37.93
C ILE A 263 25.02 -2.77 -36.97
N ILE A 264 26.21 -2.14 -36.95
CA ILE A 264 27.28 -2.57 -36.04
C ILE A 264 26.93 -2.26 -34.56
N LYS A 265 26.20 -1.19 -34.29
CA LYS A 265 25.71 -0.92 -32.90
C LYS A 265 24.76 -2.01 -32.41
N TYR A 266 23.96 -2.59 -33.29
CA TYR A 266 23.13 -3.74 -32.94
C TYR A 266 23.97 -4.95 -32.50
N PHE A 267 25.08 -5.24 -33.23
CA PHE A 267 25.99 -6.31 -32.83
C PHE A 267 26.75 -5.99 -31.54
N ILE A 268 27.14 -4.73 -31.33
CA ILE A 268 27.80 -4.30 -30.09
C ILE A 268 26.84 -4.52 -28.90
N ALA A 269 25.63 -4.00 -28.98
CA ALA A 269 24.63 -4.15 -27.93
C ALA A 269 24.33 -5.64 -27.62
N ALA A 270 24.19 -6.45 -28.66
CA ALA A 270 24.02 -7.88 -28.50
C ALA A 270 25.25 -8.57 -27.86
N ALA A 271 26.47 -8.19 -28.25
CA ALA A 271 27.69 -8.72 -27.64
C ALA A 271 27.85 -8.34 -26.16
N GLU A 272 27.34 -7.17 -25.76
CA GLU A 272 27.26 -6.69 -24.38
C GLU A 272 26.14 -7.37 -23.56
N GLY A 273 25.26 -8.16 -24.22
CA GLY A 273 24.22 -8.93 -23.57
C GLY A 273 22.83 -8.32 -23.66
N GLU A 274 22.64 -7.24 -24.42
CA GLU A 274 21.33 -6.67 -24.66
C GLU A 274 20.52 -7.53 -25.63
N PHE A 275 19.32 -7.95 -25.22
CA PHE A 275 18.39 -8.71 -26.08
C PHE A 275 17.39 -7.73 -26.70
N ILE A 276 17.70 -7.23 -27.88
CA ILE A 276 17.01 -6.14 -28.57
C ILE A 276 16.53 -6.48 -29.95
N ALA A 277 15.48 -5.80 -30.42
CA ALA A 277 14.99 -5.92 -31.80
C ALA A 277 15.94 -5.27 -32.81
N LEU A 278 16.09 -5.88 -33.97
CA LEU A 278 16.67 -5.19 -35.11
C LEU A 278 15.69 -4.10 -35.61
N ASN A 279 16.22 -2.90 -35.86
CA ASN A 279 15.43 -1.84 -36.49
C ASN A 279 14.97 -2.25 -37.89
N ASP A 280 13.68 -2.06 -38.21
CA ASP A 280 13.06 -2.52 -39.46
C ASP A 280 13.81 -2.05 -40.74
N LYS A 281 14.40 -0.86 -40.70
CA LYS A 281 15.21 -0.32 -41.84
C LYS A 281 16.43 -1.16 -42.19
N TYR A 282 16.84 -2.07 -41.30
CA TYR A 282 17.97 -2.99 -41.52
C TYR A 282 17.54 -4.44 -41.78
N ARG A 283 16.25 -4.74 -41.75
CA ARG A 283 15.77 -6.13 -41.95
C ARG A 283 16.13 -6.71 -43.32
N GLU A 284 16.23 -5.89 -44.34
CA GLU A 284 16.65 -6.34 -45.63
C GLU A 284 18.10 -6.92 -45.63
N LEU A 285 18.97 -6.46 -44.72
CA LEU A 285 20.32 -6.94 -44.55
C LEU A 285 20.44 -8.38 -44.04
N THR A 286 19.33 -8.95 -43.56
CA THR A 286 19.27 -10.38 -43.17
C THR A 286 19.21 -11.32 -44.36
N LEU A 287 18.89 -10.81 -45.54
CA LEU A 287 18.64 -11.62 -46.76
C LEU A 287 19.80 -11.62 -47.72
N THR A 288 20.68 -10.62 -47.67
CA THR A 288 21.70 -10.42 -48.67
C THR A 288 22.94 -9.72 -48.13
N SER A 289 24.09 -9.94 -48.72
CA SER A 289 25.32 -9.18 -48.50
C SER A 289 25.34 -7.81 -49.18
N ASP A 290 24.35 -7.49 -49.99
CA ASP A 290 24.23 -6.20 -50.65
C ASP A 290 23.63 -5.14 -49.70
N GLY A 291 24.04 -3.89 -49.88
CA GLY A 291 23.49 -2.77 -49.11
C GLY A 291 24.10 -2.56 -47.70
N TRP A 292 25.14 -3.32 -47.35
CA TRP A 292 25.82 -3.18 -46.03
C TRP A 292 26.79 -2.00 -45.98
N ALA A 293 27.27 -1.51 -47.13
CA ALA A 293 28.19 -0.40 -47.18
C ALA A 293 27.51 0.94 -46.85
N SER A 294 28.20 1.79 -46.09
CA SER A 294 27.82 3.20 -45.94
C SER A 294 28.31 4.02 -47.16
N SER A 295 27.81 5.25 -47.28
CA SER A 295 28.26 6.17 -48.34
C SER A 295 29.72 6.61 -48.23
N SER A 296 30.40 6.33 -47.15
CA SER A 296 31.81 6.65 -46.90
C SER A 296 32.78 5.67 -47.56
N VAL A 297 32.30 4.50 -47.97
CA VAL A 297 33.14 3.44 -48.55
C VAL A 297 33.50 3.79 -50.00
N LYS A 298 34.81 3.76 -50.32
CA LYS A 298 35.30 4.01 -51.68
C LYS A 298 34.91 2.84 -52.59
N LYS A 299 34.62 3.15 -53.88
CA LYS A 299 34.20 2.15 -54.89
C LYS A 299 35.09 0.95 -54.94
N GLY A 300 36.42 1.13 -54.82
CA GLY A 300 37.42 0.05 -54.88
C GLY A 300 37.45 -0.89 -53.72
N GLN A 301 36.83 -0.48 -52.50
CA GLN A 301 36.74 -1.27 -51.28
C GLN A 301 35.41 -2.02 -51.16
N LEU A 302 34.46 -1.76 -52.06
CA LEU A 302 33.12 -2.39 -51.99
C LEU A 302 33.18 -3.93 -52.12
N PRO A 303 34.02 -4.57 -52.97
CA PRO A 303 34.08 -6.03 -53.01
C PRO A 303 34.59 -6.66 -51.71
N GLU A 304 35.58 -6.01 -51.06
CA GLU A 304 36.13 -6.47 -49.77
C GLU A 304 35.12 -6.36 -48.66
N LEU A 305 34.41 -5.23 -48.59
CA LEU A 305 33.34 -5.07 -47.60
C LEU A 305 32.18 -6.04 -47.83
N LYS A 306 31.85 -6.33 -49.09
CA LYS A 306 30.85 -7.34 -49.45
C LYS A 306 31.24 -8.73 -48.94
N ALA A 307 32.51 -9.11 -49.07
CA ALA A 307 33.02 -10.39 -48.53
C ALA A 307 32.88 -10.47 -46.99
N VAL A 308 33.04 -9.35 -46.27
CA VAL A 308 32.77 -9.28 -44.84
C VAL A 308 31.25 -9.41 -44.59
N ALA A 309 30.43 -8.71 -45.37
CA ALA A 309 28.97 -8.78 -45.24
C ALA A 309 28.42 -10.18 -45.52
N GLU A 310 29.06 -10.96 -46.42
CA GLU A 310 28.73 -12.38 -46.70
C GLU A 310 28.86 -13.27 -45.44
N GLN A 311 29.75 -12.91 -44.53
CA GLN A 311 29.89 -13.61 -43.24
C GLN A 311 28.93 -13.09 -42.19
N LEU A 312 28.50 -11.81 -42.26
CA LEU A 312 27.66 -11.15 -41.27
C LEU A 312 26.15 -11.36 -41.46
N TYR A 313 25.66 -11.37 -42.74
CA TYR A 313 24.22 -11.44 -42.95
C TYR A 313 23.58 -12.74 -42.43
N PRO A 314 24.23 -13.93 -42.49
CA PRO A 314 23.63 -15.15 -41.91
C PRO A 314 23.56 -15.08 -40.37
N ILE A 315 24.54 -14.42 -39.74
CA ILE A 315 24.57 -14.21 -38.30
C ILE A 315 23.41 -13.27 -37.93
N LEU A 316 23.26 -12.17 -38.66
CA LEU A 316 22.14 -11.24 -38.43
C LEU A 316 20.77 -11.92 -38.58
N ALA A 317 20.62 -12.77 -39.62
CA ALA A 317 19.37 -13.53 -39.82
C ALA A 317 19.08 -14.48 -38.65
N GLN A 318 20.09 -15.20 -38.13
CA GLN A 318 19.94 -16.07 -36.98
C GLN A 318 19.56 -15.28 -35.73
N MET A 319 20.18 -14.13 -35.49
CA MET A 319 19.83 -13.25 -34.36
C MET A 319 18.38 -12.76 -34.44
N CYS A 320 17.93 -12.35 -35.65
CA CYS A 320 16.53 -11.95 -35.83
C CYS A 320 15.55 -13.10 -35.56
N ASN A 321 15.86 -14.30 -36.03
CA ASN A 321 15.02 -15.47 -35.78
C ASN A 321 14.93 -15.76 -34.27
N ILE A 322 16.06 -15.76 -33.54
CA ILE A 322 16.07 -15.95 -32.08
C ILE A 322 15.21 -14.89 -31.40
N TYR A 323 15.28 -13.64 -31.81
CA TYR A 323 14.48 -12.57 -31.24
C TYR A 323 12.98 -12.76 -31.54
N ASP A 324 12.64 -12.98 -32.81
CA ASP A 324 11.28 -13.11 -33.30
C ASP A 324 10.56 -14.34 -32.68
N ASP A 325 11.29 -15.48 -32.55
CA ASP A 325 10.79 -16.71 -31.90
C ASP A 325 10.56 -16.54 -30.37
N ASN A 326 11.12 -15.51 -29.74
CA ASN A 326 11.07 -15.28 -28.32
C ASN A 326 10.35 -13.98 -27.91
N ILE A 327 9.54 -13.39 -28.79
CA ILE A 327 8.77 -12.16 -28.51
C ILE A 327 7.89 -12.33 -27.26
N ASP A 328 7.26 -13.48 -27.07
CA ASP A 328 6.40 -13.78 -25.92
C ASP A 328 7.19 -13.82 -24.59
N ASN A 329 8.49 -14.09 -24.65
CA ASN A 329 9.35 -14.11 -23.47
C ASN A 329 9.92 -12.72 -23.11
N LEU A 330 9.71 -11.68 -23.91
CA LEU A 330 10.25 -10.33 -23.65
C LEU A 330 9.78 -9.74 -22.32
N LYS A 331 8.50 -9.98 -21.94
CA LYS A 331 8.00 -9.53 -20.64
C LYS A 331 8.82 -10.15 -19.51
N LEU A 332 9.09 -11.45 -19.60
CA LEU A 332 9.84 -12.19 -18.59
C LEU A 332 11.29 -11.69 -18.52
N ILE A 333 11.95 -11.54 -19.67
CA ILE A 333 13.32 -11.04 -19.77
C ILE A 333 13.45 -9.64 -19.14
N ASN A 334 12.52 -8.75 -19.45
CA ASN A 334 12.54 -7.38 -18.96
C ASN A 334 12.12 -7.25 -17.50
N THR A 335 11.32 -8.19 -16.97
CA THR A 335 10.79 -8.14 -15.59
C THR A 335 11.71 -8.83 -14.58
N LEU A 336 12.47 -9.85 -15.01
CA LEU A 336 13.34 -10.60 -14.10
C LEU A 336 14.31 -9.74 -13.28
N PRO A 337 14.99 -8.72 -13.84
CA PRO A 337 15.88 -7.86 -13.06
C PRO A 337 15.18 -7.18 -11.88
N TYR A 338 13.93 -6.76 -12.06
CA TYR A 338 13.12 -6.15 -10.99
C TYR A 338 12.69 -7.18 -9.94
N ILE A 339 12.27 -8.37 -10.38
CA ILE A 339 11.93 -9.47 -9.46
C ILE A 339 13.15 -9.85 -8.63
N LYS A 340 14.32 -10.00 -9.22
CA LYS A 340 15.59 -10.32 -8.54
C LYS A 340 15.94 -9.28 -7.46
N ARG A 341 15.65 -8.02 -7.74
CA ARG A 341 15.90 -6.92 -6.80
C ARG A 341 14.99 -6.95 -5.58
N THR A 342 13.78 -7.51 -5.68
CA THR A 342 12.75 -7.39 -4.64
C THR A 342 12.40 -8.69 -3.94
N PHE A 343 12.69 -9.86 -4.53
CA PHE A 343 12.21 -11.13 -3.97
C PHE A 343 12.81 -11.47 -2.60
N ARG A 344 14.06 -11.07 -2.34
CA ARG A 344 14.68 -11.26 -1.02
C ARG A 344 14.05 -10.37 0.04
N SER A 345 13.76 -9.11 -0.31
CA SER A 345 13.02 -8.20 0.55
C SER A 345 11.64 -8.78 0.90
N TYR A 346 10.91 -9.25 -0.12
CA TYR A 346 9.61 -9.89 0.06
C TYR A 346 9.66 -11.08 1.04
N ALA A 347 10.67 -11.95 0.89
CA ALA A 347 10.81 -13.11 1.76
C ALA A 347 11.18 -12.76 3.21
N LEU A 348 11.83 -11.61 3.45
CA LEU A 348 12.14 -11.12 4.79
C LEU A 348 10.95 -10.50 5.51
N LEU A 349 9.91 -10.07 4.80
CA LEU A 349 8.71 -9.50 5.42
C LEU A 349 8.07 -10.45 6.45
N LYS A 350 8.06 -11.75 6.15
CA LYS A 350 7.52 -12.74 7.08
C LYS A 350 8.39 -12.88 8.33
N ASP A 351 9.73 -12.88 8.17
CA ASP A 351 10.65 -12.99 9.34
C ASP A 351 10.49 -11.76 10.24
N ILE A 352 10.38 -10.55 9.64
CA ILE A 352 10.15 -9.30 10.38
C ILE A 352 8.80 -9.37 11.09
N TYR A 353 7.73 -9.78 10.39
CA TYR A 353 6.39 -9.89 10.95
C TYR A 353 6.39 -10.84 12.16
N ASP A 354 6.98 -12.02 12.04
CA ASP A 354 7.03 -13.01 13.13
C ASP A 354 7.77 -12.47 14.35
N LYS A 355 8.86 -11.71 14.15
CA LYS A 355 9.59 -11.08 15.25
C LYS A 355 8.84 -9.93 15.90
N VAL A 356 8.13 -9.14 15.12
CA VAL A 356 7.26 -8.09 15.65
C VAL A 356 6.11 -8.67 16.47
N GLU A 357 5.50 -9.78 16.02
CA GLU A 357 4.48 -10.52 16.77
C GLU A 357 5.04 -11.10 18.08
N GLU A 358 6.24 -11.71 18.03
CA GLU A 358 6.90 -12.26 19.20
C GLU A 358 7.17 -11.16 20.25
N VAL A 359 7.78 -10.05 19.85
CA VAL A 359 8.09 -8.91 20.72
C VAL A 359 6.81 -8.27 21.26
N SER A 360 5.80 -8.07 20.41
CA SER A 360 4.50 -7.53 20.84
C SER A 360 3.86 -8.39 21.93
N SER A 361 3.93 -9.71 21.77
CA SER A 361 3.43 -10.65 22.77
C SER A 361 4.22 -10.60 24.07
N GLN A 362 5.56 -10.52 24.02
CA GLN A 362 6.43 -10.44 25.19
C GLN A 362 6.21 -9.14 25.98
N GLU A 363 6.07 -8.02 25.29
CA GLU A 363 5.83 -6.69 25.90
C GLU A 363 4.37 -6.47 26.31
N GLY A 364 3.46 -7.40 25.98
CA GLY A 364 2.04 -7.24 26.22
C GLY A 364 1.44 -6.05 25.47
N VAL A 365 1.92 -5.80 24.26
CA VAL A 365 1.54 -4.67 23.40
C VAL A 365 0.75 -5.18 22.20
N MET A 366 -0.28 -4.46 21.81
CA MET A 366 -1.02 -4.68 20.56
C MET A 366 -0.89 -3.45 19.67
N LEU A 367 -0.52 -3.66 18.42
CA LEU A 367 -0.42 -2.57 17.44
C LEU A 367 -1.82 -2.17 16.94
N LEU A 368 -2.00 -0.88 16.72
CA LEU A 368 -3.29 -0.33 16.26
C LEU A 368 -3.74 -0.96 14.93
N ASP A 369 -2.82 -1.13 13.99
CA ASP A 369 -3.14 -1.69 12.67
C ASP A 369 -3.56 -3.17 12.72
N GLN A 370 -3.05 -3.94 13.69
CA GLN A 370 -3.48 -5.31 13.94
C GLN A 370 -4.92 -5.38 14.48
N THR A 371 -5.38 -4.34 15.18
CA THR A 371 -6.72 -4.33 15.80
C THR A 371 -7.82 -4.46 14.75
N LYS A 372 -7.67 -3.83 13.60
CA LYS A 372 -8.64 -3.87 12.50
C LYS A 372 -8.75 -5.28 11.92
N SER A 373 -7.61 -5.91 11.62
CA SER A 373 -7.57 -7.26 11.03
C SER A 373 -8.11 -8.33 12.00
N ILE A 374 -7.83 -8.20 13.30
CA ILE A 374 -8.35 -9.09 14.33
C ILE A 374 -9.88 -8.95 14.42
N LEU A 375 -10.39 -7.73 14.46
CA LEU A 375 -11.83 -7.48 14.49
C LEU A 375 -12.52 -7.94 13.21
N SER A 376 -11.95 -7.69 12.05
CA SER A 376 -12.50 -8.13 10.77
C SER A 376 -12.64 -9.66 10.71
N ARG A 377 -11.59 -10.39 11.10
CA ARG A 377 -11.64 -11.87 11.18
C ARG A 377 -12.66 -12.36 12.22
N PHE A 378 -12.72 -11.71 13.37
CA PHE A 378 -13.65 -12.05 14.43
C PHE A 378 -15.11 -11.82 14.01
N VAL A 379 -15.39 -10.67 13.39
CA VAL A 379 -16.73 -10.31 12.89
C VAL A 379 -17.16 -11.23 11.76
N SER A 380 -16.25 -11.58 10.85
CA SER A 380 -16.55 -12.49 9.74
C SER A 380 -16.75 -13.95 10.15
N GLY A 381 -16.16 -14.35 11.29
CA GLY A 381 -16.23 -15.73 11.81
C GLY A 381 -17.34 -15.99 12.84
N ASN A 382 -18.05 -14.98 13.31
CA ASN A 382 -19.04 -15.11 14.37
C ASN A 382 -20.41 -14.57 13.96
N ASP A 383 -21.47 -15.09 14.58
CA ASP A 383 -22.82 -14.62 14.34
C ASP A 383 -23.00 -13.17 14.83
N ALA A 384 -23.58 -12.34 13.98
CA ALA A 384 -23.89 -10.94 14.29
C ALA A 384 -24.60 -10.73 15.64
N PRO A 385 -25.60 -11.57 16.07
CA PRO A 385 -26.24 -11.43 17.37
C PRO A 385 -25.30 -11.44 18.56
N PHE A 386 -24.26 -12.30 18.55
CA PHE A 386 -23.28 -12.40 19.63
C PHE A 386 -22.44 -11.12 19.78
N ILE A 387 -22.05 -10.54 18.64
CA ILE A 387 -21.31 -9.28 18.63
C ILE A 387 -22.16 -8.15 19.22
N TYR A 388 -23.43 -8.06 18.81
CA TYR A 388 -24.36 -7.04 19.34
C TYR A 388 -24.66 -7.23 20.81
N GLU A 389 -24.73 -8.45 21.31
CA GLU A 389 -24.97 -8.73 22.72
C GLU A 389 -23.81 -8.21 23.59
N LYS A 390 -22.58 -8.38 23.18
CA LYS A 390 -21.37 -7.98 23.91
C LYS A 390 -21.02 -6.49 23.79
N VAL A 391 -21.06 -5.95 22.58
CA VAL A 391 -20.82 -4.51 22.34
C VAL A 391 -21.99 -3.69 22.85
N GLY A 392 -23.12 -4.35 23.00
CA GLY A 392 -24.37 -3.82 23.53
C GLY A 392 -25.15 -3.05 22.48
N ASN A 393 -26.47 -3.17 22.57
CA ASN A 393 -27.40 -2.28 21.90
C ASN A 393 -27.38 -0.86 22.52
N TYR A 394 -26.14 -0.34 22.78
CA TYR A 394 -26.01 0.93 23.51
C TYR A 394 -26.24 2.14 22.59
N PHE A 395 -26.12 1.96 21.27
CA PHE A 395 -26.20 3.09 20.34
C PHE A 395 -27.43 3.01 19.45
N ASP A 396 -28.34 3.97 19.63
CA ASP A 396 -29.52 4.16 18.78
C ASP A 396 -29.19 4.98 17.51
N LYS A 397 -28.11 5.78 17.56
CA LYS A 397 -27.73 6.73 16.51
C LYS A 397 -26.23 6.76 16.32
N PHE A 398 -25.83 6.71 15.07
CA PHE A 398 -24.44 6.81 14.62
C PHE A 398 -24.23 8.11 13.84
N MET A 399 -23.17 8.83 14.13
CA MET A 399 -22.74 10.04 13.44
C MET A 399 -21.28 9.85 13.06
N ILE A 400 -20.97 9.84 11.78
CA ILE A 400 -19.61 9.58 11.28
C ILE A 400 -19.15 10.82 10.54
N ASP A 401 -18.07 11.44 11.00
CA ASP A 401 -17.38 12.52 10.32
C ASP A 401 -16.32 11.94 9.39
N GLU A 402 -16.05 12.62 8.28
CA GLU A 402 -15.06 12.22 7.25
C GLU A 402 -15.25 10.76 6.78
N PHE A 403 -16.50 10.38 6.51
CA PHE A 403 -16.85 8.99 6.11
C PHE A 403 -16.06 8.50 4.89
N GLN A 404 -15.61 9.40 4.02
CA GLN A 404 -14.78 9.07 2.85
C GLN A 404 -13.40 8.53 3.22
N ASP A 405 -12.91 8.81 4.44
CA ASP A 405 -11.60 8.35 4.93
C ASP A 405 -11.70 6.98 5.62
N THR A 406 -12.90 6.41 5.68
CA THR A 406 -13.08 5.03 6.16
C THR A 406 -12.75 4.06 5.03
N SER A 407 -11.87 3.08 5.29
CA SER A 407 -11.62 1.96 4.38
C SER A 407 -12.85 1.07 4.24
N LEU A 408 -13.03 0.46 3.08
CA LEU A 408 -14.10 -0.51 2.81
C LEU A 408 -13.86 -1.80 3.57
#